data_8f3777077fff71619ee9ed96cc539d5c
#
_entry.id   8f3777077fff71619ee9ed96cc539d5c
#
_cell.length_a   1.000
_cell.length_b   1.000
_cell.length_c   1.000
_cell.angle_alpha   90.00
_cell.angle_beta   90.00
_cell.angle_gamma   90.00
#
_symmetry.space_group_name_H-M   'P 1'
#
loop_
_entity.id
_entity.type
_entity.pdbx_description
1 polymer ?
#
loop_
_entity_poly.entity_id
_entity_poly.type
_entity_poly.pdbx_seq_one_letter_code
_entity_poly.pdbx_strand_id
1 'polypeptide(L)'
;MSAFIVEGGKRLKGKLTPLGAKNEALEVICATLLTSDKVTITNIPDIADISNLISLLADLGVKISTVDNHTITFQAENINLDYLDSYEFRMKMKSLRGSVMIAGPLLSRFGKAVLSRPGGDRIGRRRLDTHFLGWLKLGANLDYSVETKTYSLTAPDGLKGNYILLDEASVTGTANIIMASVLAKGETTIYNAACEPYIQQLCKLLLNMGAKIEGVGSNLLRIQGVESLHGTSHSLLPDMIEVGSFIGMAAMTRSDITIENVGRNDLGIMPDAFRRLGVNMQIEGDNIHVNQEDIYEIESFMDGSIMTFADAPWPGLSPDLLSIFLVVATQAKGSVLIHQKMFESRLFFVDKLIEMGASIILCDPHRAAVIGAGRFNFLRATNMVSPDIRAGIAMLIAAMSAKGTSVIQNIGQIDRGYQRIDERLNALGAHIIRTDD
;
A
#
# COMPACT_ATOMS: atom_id res chain seq x y z
N MET A 1 15.97 3.93 -19.44
CA MET A 1 14.89 3.56 -18.51
C MET A 1 14.99 2.08 -18.23
N SER A 2 15.16 1.70 -16.98
CA SER A 2 15.23 0.29 -16.58
C SER A 2 13.97 -0.48 -17.03
N ALA A 3 14.15 -1.72 -17.46
CA ALA A 3 13.09 -2.55 -18.00
C ALA A 3 13.20 -4.01 -17.54
N PHE A 4 12.07 -4.72 -17.53
CA PHE A 4 12.02 -6.17 -17.48
C PHE A 4 11.79 -6.74 -18.88
N ILE A 5 12.60 -7.71 -19.26
CA ILE A 5 12.36 -8.59 -20.39
C ILE A 5 11.80 -9.89 -19.81
N VAL A 6 10.54 -10.21 -20.11
CA VAL A 6 9.81 -11.31 -19.50
C VAL A 6 9.47 -12.37 -20.53
N GLU A 7 10.05 -13.55 -20.41
CA GLU A 7 9.64 -14.73 -21.20
C GLU A 7 8.41 -15.36 -20.52
N GLY A 8 7.27 -15.28 -21.16
CA GLY A 8 6.02 -15.79 -20.62
C GLY A 8 5.83 -17.28 -20.77
N GLY A 9 4.77 -17.81 -20.14
CA GLY A 9 4.38 -19.22 -20.23
C GLY A 9 5.17 -20.18 -19.33
N LYS A 10 6.05 -19.67 -18.47
CA LYS A 10 6.78 -20.49 -17.48
C LYS A 10 5.88 -20.76 -16.27
N ARG A 11 5.92 -21.99 -15.78
CA ARG A 11 5.24 -22.38 -14.53
C ARG A 11 6.20 -22.19 -13.36
N LEU A 12 5.70 -21.57 -12.29
CA LEU A 12 6.45 -21.41 -11.05
C LEU A 12 6.23 -22.61 -10.15
N LYS A 13 7.25 -22.96 -9.36
CA LYS A 13 7.17 -24.03 -8.37
C LYS A 13 8.04 -23.69 -7.16
N GLY A 14 7.52 -23.96 -5.97
CA GLY A 14 8.27 -23.79 -4.73
C GLY A 14 7.53 -22.95 -3.69
N LYS A 15 8.32 -22.30 -2.85
CA LYS A 15 7.83 -21.54 -1.72
C LYS A 15 8.40 -20.13 -1.76
N LEU A 16 7.60 -19.17 -1.30
CA LEU A 16 8.05 -17.79 -1.10
C LEU A 16 7.36 -17.18 0.13
N THR A 17 8.04 -16.21 0.73
CA THR A 17 7.52 -15.47 1.89
C THR A 17 7.29 -14.03 1.48
N PRO A 18 6.11 -13.44 1.77
CA PRO A 18 5.88 -12.01 1.55
C PRO A 18 6.78 -11.20 2.48
N LEU A 19 7.14 -10.02 2.02
CA LEU A 19 7.92 -9.07 2.81
C LEU A 19 7.02 -8.18 3.66
N GLY A 20 7.63 -7.32 4.48
CA GLY A 20 6.90 -6.42 5.35
C GLY A 20 6.01 -5.44 4.59
N ALA A 21 4.84 -5.15 5.15
CA ALA A 21 3.82 -4.31 4.53
C ALA A 21 4.31 -2.88 4.34
N LYS A 22 4.41 -2.45 3.07
CA LYS A 22 4.83 -1.10 2.70
C LYS A 22 4.01 -0.01 3.40
N ASN A 23 2.67 -0.14 3.36
CA ASN A 23 1.78 0.90 3.89
C ASN A 23 1.93 1.03 5.41
N GLU A 24 2.07 -0.07 6.13
CA GLU A 24 2.38 -0.08 7.56
C GLU A 24 3.74 0.56 7.84
N ALA A 25 4.78 0.19 7.07
CA ALA A 25 6.12 0.75 7.24
C ALA A 25 6.12 2.28 7.15
N LEU A 26 5.40 2.86 6.19
CA LEU A 26 5.28 4.31 6.04
C LEU A 26 4.67 4.99 7.27
N GLU A 27 3.72 4.35 7.93
CA GLU A 27 3.04 4.87 9.12
C GLU A 27 3.90 4.71 10.37
N VAL A 28 4.37 3.50 10.66
CA VAL A 28 5.11 3.20 11.90
C VAL A 28 6.48 3.85 11.93
N ILE A 29 7.16 4.00 10.78
CA ILE A 29 8.43 4.73 10.69
C ILE A 29 8.22 6.21 11.02
N CYS A 30 7.15 6.84 10.53
CA CYS A 30 6.81 8.22 10.89
C CYS A 30 6.45 8.36 12.38
N ALA A 31 5.79 7.37 12.98
CA ALA A 31 5.43 7.38 14.40
C ALA A 31 6.67 7.39 15.33
N THR A 32 7.85 6.99 14.87
CA THR A 32 9.10 7.07 15.64
C THR A 32 9.48 8.51 16.03
N LEU A 33 8.99 9.51 15.30
CA LEU A 33 9.16 10.94 15.62
C LEU A 33 8.45 11.36 16.92
N LEU A 34 7.50 10.56 17.43
CA LEU A 34 6.70 10.88 18.62
C LEU A 34 7.48 10.71 19.95
N THR A 35 8.65 10.09 19.94
CA THR A 35 9.50 9.91 21.12
C THR A 35 10.95 10.24 20.85
N SER A 36 11.72 10.59 21.89
CA SER A 36 13.19 10.69 21.85
C SER A 36 13.88 9.37 22.05
N ASP A 37 13.16 8.37 22.54
CA ASP A 37 13.70 7.06 22.82
C ASP A 37 13.88 6.25 21.53
N LYS A 38 14.62 5.15 21.65
CA LYS A 38 14.86 4.24 20.54
C LYS A 38 13.60 3.41 20.22
N VAL A 39 13.22 3.41 18.95
CA VAL A 39 12.18 2.52 18.40
C VAL A 39 12.80 1.61 17.36
N THR A 40 12.72 0.30 17.58
CA THR A 40 13.26 -0.71 16.64
C THR A 40 12.13 -1.33 15.84
N ILE A 41 12.24 -1.30 14.52
CA ILE A 41 11.26 -1.86 13.61
C ILE A 41 11.91 -3.00 12.84
N THR A 42 11.26 -4.16 12.81
CA THR A 42 11.70 -5.37 12.10
C THR A 42 10.81 -5.67 10.91
N ASN A 43 11.26 -6.53 10.01
CA ASN A 43 10.59 -6.90 8.76
C ASN A 43 10.37 -5.68 7.82
N ILE A 44 11.26 -4.70 7.84
CA ILE A 44 11.19 -3.54 6.94
C ILE A 44 11.56 -3.99 5.52
N PRO A 45 10.71 -3.74 4.49
CA PRO A 45 11.06 -4.08 3.12
C PRO A 45 12.10 -3.09 2.55
N ASP A 46 13.09 -3.61 1.81
CA ASP A 46 14.06 -2.79 1.07
C ASP A 46 13.47 -2.38 -0.28
N ILE A 47 12.65 -1.34 -0.25
CA ILE A 47 11.95 -0.77 -1.42
C ILE A 47 12.18 0.75 -1.49
N ALA A 48 12.13 1.31 -2.69
CA ALA A 48 12.49 2.71 -2.94
C ALA A 48 11.70 3.71 -2.09
N ASP A 49 10.39 3.50 -1.89
CA ASP A 49 9.56 4.42 -1.10
C ASP A 49 9.98 4.43 0.38
N ILE A 50 10.39 3.30 0.94
CA ILE A 50 10.86 3.21 2.34
C ILE A 50 12.26 3.81 2.49
N SER A 51 13.18 3.52 1.58
CA SER A 51 14.52 4.12 1.58
C SER A 51 14.45 5.65 1.45
N ASN A 52 13.54 6.18 0.63
CA ASN A 52 13.31 7.61 0.50
C ASN A 52 12.77 8.23 1.80
N LEU A 53 11.83 7.55 2.50
CA LEU A 53 11.33 8.02 3.78
C LEU A 53 12.42 8.03 4.85
N ILE A 54 13.22 6.95 4.94
CA ILE A 54 14.34 6.84 5.87
C ILE A 54 15.34 7.96 5.63
N SER A 55 15.68 8.23 4.36
CA SER A 55 16.57 9.36 3.99
C SER A 55 16.00 10.71 4.41
N LEU A 56 14.68 10.93 4.26
CA LEU A 56 14.02 12.16 4.71
C LEU A 56 14.11 12.34 6.23
N LEU A 57 13.90 11.26 6.99
CA LEU A 57 14.01 11.29 8.46
C LEU A 57 15.46 11.50 8.93
N ALA A 58 16.45 10.93 8.24
CA ALA A 58 17.87 11.16 8.53
C ALA A 58 18.23 12.64 8.38
N ASP A 59 17.76 13.29 7.30
CA ASP A 59 18.01 14.72 7.09
C ASP A 59 17.29 15.60 8.12
N LEU A 60 16.13 15.15 8.64
CA LEU A 60 15.46 15.80 9.78
C LEU A 60 16.24 15.66 11.10
N GLY A 61 17.29 14.84 11.15
CA GLY A 61 18.09 14.63 12.35
C GLY A 61 17.74 13.37 13.14
N VAL A 62 16.90 12.47 12.62
CA VAL A 62 16.66 11.15 13.23
C VAL A 62 17.92 10.32 13.11
N LYS A 63 18.43 9.84 14.23
CA LYS A 63 19.54 8.89 14.26
C LYS A 63 19.04 7.50 13.84
N ILE A 64 19.64 6.97 12.78
CA ILE A 64 19.26 5.69 12.19
C ILE A 64 20.39 4.70 12.37
N SER A 65 20.07 3.50 12.88
CA SER A 65 21.02 2.42 13.10
C SER A 65 20.48 1.14 12.49
N THR A 66 21.09 0.67 11.42
CA THR A 66 20.75 -0.59 10.77
C THR A 66 21.33 -1.75 11.59
N VAL A 67 20.47 -2.66 12.04
CA VAL A 67 20.87 -3.88 12.78
C VAL A 67 21.12 -5.02 11.79
N ASP A 68 20.21 -5.19 10.83
CA ASP A 68 20.32 -6.11 9.70
C ASP A 68 19.54 -5.54 8.49
N ASN A 69 19.44 -6.31 7.40
CA ASN A 69 18.80 -5.88 6.15
C ASN A 69 17.32 -5.48 6.31
N HIS A 70 16.66 -5.95 7.36
CA HIS A 70 15.21 -5.73 7.58
C HIS A 70 14.90 -5.21 8.98
N THR A 71 15.93 -4.87 9.77
CA THR A 71 15.79 -4.36 11.14
C THR A 71 16.51 -3.04 11.29
N ILE A 72 15.77 -1.99 11.61
CA ILE A 72 16.30 -0.63 11.75
C ILE A 72 15.82 -0.04 13.07
N THR A 73 16.72 0.61 13.79
CA THR A 73 16.44 1.38 15.00
C THR A 73 16.47 2.86 14.67
N PHE A 74 15.41 3.58 15.05
CA PHE A 74 15.23 5.02 14.90
C PHE A 74 15.29 5.69 16.26
N GLN A 75 15.95 6.87 16.35
CA GLN A 75 15.96 7.69 17.54
C GLN A 75 15.84 9.16 17.16
N ALA A 76 14.68 9.77 17.49
CA ALA A 76 14.34 11.14 17.16
C ALA A 76 14.59 12.09 18.34
N GLU A 77 15.84 12.15 18.83
CA GLU A 77 16.24 12.97 19.98
C GLU A 77 16.42 14.44 19.59
N ASN A 78 17.16 14.70 18.51
CA ASN A 78 17.57 16.03 18.07
C ASN A 78 17.03 16.31 16.65
N ILE A 79 15.79 16.80 16.56
CA ILE A 79 15.15 17.09 15.28
C ILE A 79 15.45 18.52 14.84
N ASN A 80 15.91 18.68 13.61
CA ASN A 80 16.19 19.96 12.97
C ASN A 80 14.91 20.52 12.30
N LEU A 81 14.17 21.35 13.01
CA LEU A 81 12.94 21.96 12.49
C LEU A 81 13.18 23.01 11.40
N ASP A 82 14.38 23.59 11.32
CA ASP A 82 14.73 24.58 10.27
C ASP A 82 14.85 23.90 8.91
N TYR A 83 15.18 22.60 8.87
CA TYR A 83 15.19 21.81 7.63
C TYR A 83 13.84 21.77 6.93
N LEU A 84 12.73 21.87 7.66
CA LEU A 84 11.36 21.88 7.11
C LEU A 84 11.13 23.02 6.10
N ASP A 85 11.86 24.14 6.26
CA ASP A 85 11.74 25.32 5.39
C ASP A 85 12.71 25.27 4.19
N SER A 86 13.57 24.24 4.10
CA SER A 86 14.59 24.11 3.06
C SER A 86 14.01 23.72 1.69
N TYR A 87 14.76 23.98 0.63
CA TYR A 87 14.41 23.54 -0.72
C TYR A 87 14.52 22.02 -0.85
N GLU A 88 15.52 21.41 -0.25
CA GLU A 88 15.79 19.97 -0.25
C GLU A 88 14.64 19.20 0.37
N PHE A 89 14.12 19.65 1.51
CA PHE A 89 12.94 19.07 2.15
C PHE A 89 11.74 19.05 1.21
N ARG A 90 11.45 20.20 0.55
CA ARG A 90 10.34 20.30 -0.40
C ARG A 90 10.49 19.35 -1.59
N MET A 91 11.71 19.14 -2.09
CA MET A 91 11.96 18.22 -3.20
C MET A 91 11.77 16.75 -2.76
N LYS A 92 12.27 16.37 -1.58
CA LYS A 92 12.06 15.02 -1.04
C LYS A 92 10.56 14.74 -0.76
N MET A 93 9.83 15.70 -0.21
CA MET A 93 8.38 15.60 -0.02
C MET A 93 7.63 15.33 -1.33
N LYS A 94 8.05 15.95 -2.44
CA LYS A 94 7.43 15.75 -3.76
C LYS A 94 7.73 14.38 -4.37
N SER A 95 8.79 13.71 -3.98
CA SER A 95 9.16 12.40 -4.52
C SER A 95 8.34 11.25 -3.92
N LEU A 96 7.79 11.43 -2.71
CA LEU A 96 7.13 10.38 -1.95
C LEU A 96 5.78 10.84 -1.40
N ARG A 97 4.70 10.13 -1.75
CA ARG A 97 3.36 10.42 -1.18
C ARG A 97 3.31 10.18 0.33
N GLY A 98 3.95 9.12 0.80
CA GLY A 98 4.00 8.74 2.22
C GLY A 98 4.66 9.80 3.12
N SER A 99 5.42 10.75 2.55
CA SER A 99 6.03 11.84 3.31
C SER A 99 5.02 12.71 4.07
N VAL A 100 3.74 12.74 3.66
CA VAL A 100 2.69 13.45 4.39
C VAL A 100 2.54 12.93 5.82
N MET A 101 2.93 11.68 6.08
CA MET A 101 2.77 11.01 7.38
C MET A 101 3.66 11.59 8.50
N ILE A 102 4.72 12.36 8.15
CA ILE A 102 5.55 13.02 9.17
C ILE A 102 4.84 14.19 9.85
N ALA A 103 3.78 14.75 9.25
CA ALA A 103 3.16 15.99 9.72
C ALA A 103 2.44 15.80 11.06
N GLY A 104 1.70 14.71 11.25
CA GLY A 104 1.04 14.41 12.52
C GLY A 104 2.01 14.37 13.70
N PRO A 105 3.05 13.54 13.66
CA PRO A 105 4.06 13.46 14.72
C PRO A 105 4.80 14.78 14.96
N LEU A 106 5.23 15.48 13.89
CA LEU A 106 5.94 16.74 14.03
C LEU A 106 5.06 17.81 14.69
N LEU A 107 3.81 17.92 14.25
CA LEU A 107 2.86 18.88 14.82
C LEU A 107 2.54 18.56 16.29
N SER A 108 2.38 17.28 16.62
CA SER A 108 2.07 16.80 17.96
C SER A 108 3.19 17.04 18.95
N ARG A 109 4.43 16.72 18.57
CA ARG A 109 5.57 16.78 19.48
C ARG A 109 6.28 18.14 19.48
N PHE A 110 6.32 18.81 18.32
CA PHE A 110 7.12 20.03 18.15
C PHE A 110 6.29 21.28 17.84
N GLY A 111 4.97 21.15 17.68
CA GLY A 111 4.08 22.25 17.37
C GLY A 111 4.25 22.87 15.99
N LYS A 112 5.05 22.26 15.10
CA LYS A 112 5.31 22.77 13.75
C LYS A 112 5.41 21.63 12.75
N ALA A 113 4.77 21.74 11.59
CA ALA A 113 4.98 20.90 10.43
C ALA A 113 4.86 21.71 9.15
N VAL A 114 5.56 21.28 8.10
CA VAL A 114 5.49 21.89 6.76
C VAL A 114 5.22 20.78 5.76
N LEU A 115 4.27 21.01 4.84
CA LEU A 115 3.95 20.10 3.77
C LEU A 115 4.07 20.79 2.42
N SER A 116 4.80 20.21 1.48
CA SER A 116 4.65 20.54 0.08
C SER A 116 3.63 19.59 -0.56
N ARG A 117 3.12 19.93 -1.75
CA ARG A 117 2.23 19.02 -2.48
C ARG A 117 2.94 17.67 -2.68
N PRO A 118 2.48 16.60 -2.03
CA PRO A 118 3.17 15.31 -2.10
C PRO A 118 3.04 14.69 -3.49
N GLY A 119 4.07 13.96 -3.90
CA GLY A 119 4.10 13.21 -5.15
C GLY A 119 3.31 11.90 -5.09
N GLY A 120 3.78 10.88 -5.81
CA GLY A 120 3.22 9.53 -5.83
C GLY A 120 2.46 9.22 -7.13
N ASP A 121 1.76 8.09 -7.13
CA ASP A 121 1.08 7.55 -8.30
C ASP A 121 -0.03 8.47 -8.83
N ARG A 122 -0.15 8.54 -10.15
CA ARG A 122 -1.18 9.33 -10.84
C ARG A 122 -2.46 8.49 -11.03
N ILE A 123 -3.16 8.23 -9.92
CA ILE A 123 -4.35 7.36 -9.87
C ILE A 123 -5.65 8.13 -9.67
N GLY A 124 -5.65 9.44 -9.94
CA GLY A 124 -6.77 10.35 -9.71
C GLY A 124 -6.47 11.41 -8.65
N ARG A 125 -7.50 12.16 -8.25
CA ARG A 125 -7.38 13.18 -7.20
C ARG A 125 -7.19 12.52 -5.85
N ARG A 126 -6.13 12.91 -5.15
CA ARG A 126 -5.80 12.45 -3.80
C ARG A 126 -5.69 13.65 -2.90
N ARG A 127 -6.82 14.10 -2.40
CA ARG A 127 -6.93 15.28 -1.54
C ARG A 127 -6.21 15.08 -0.21
N LEU A 128 -5.87 16.18 0.45
CA LEU A 128 -5.34 16.21 1.82
C LEU A 128 -6.35 16.83 2.79
N ASP A 129 -7.57 17.11 2.33
CA ASP A 129 -8.59 17.81 3.10
C ASP A 129 -8.88 17.11 4.43
N THR A 130 -8.99 15.77 4.42
CA THR A 130 -9.21 14.97 5.64
C THR A 130 -8.10 15.18 6.68
N HIS A 131 -6.83 15.27 6.24
CA HIS A 131 -5.71 15.59 7.14
C HIS A 131 -5.86 16.99 7.73
N PHE A 132 -6.12 18.00 6.88
CA PHE A 132 -6.25 19.40 7.33
C PHE A 132 -7.43 19.57 8.28
N LEU A 133 -8.60 19.00 7.94
CA LEU A 133 -9.78 19.01 8.81
C LEU A 133 -9.47 18.46 10.20
N GLY A 134 -8.78 17.32 10.28
CA GLY A 134 -8.39 16.71 11.54
C GLY A 134 -7.47 17.61 12.36
N TRP A 135 -6.41 18.15 11.79
CA TRP A 135 -5.46 19.01 12.49
C TRP A 135 -6.09 20.34 12.92
N LEU A 136 -6.92 20.96 12.07
CA LEU A 136 -7.68 22.16 12.44
C LEU A 136 -8.63 21.90 13.62
N LYS A 137 -9.30 20.75 13.64
CA LYS A 137 -10.16 20.32 14.76
C LYS A 137 -9.37 20.10 16.05
N LEU A 138 -8.13 19.66 15.97
CA LEU A 138 -7.21 19.55 17.10
C LEU A 138 -6.62 20.90 17.53
N GLY A 139 -6.97 22.01 16.87
CA GLY A 139 -6.56 23.37 17.22
C GLY A 139 -5.26 23.83 16.57
N ALA A 140 -4.79 23.17 15.51
CA ALA A 140 -3.69 23.68 14.70
C ALA A 140 -4.10 24.87 13.84
N ASN A 141 -3.17 25.77 13.55
CA ASN A 141 -3.29 26.80 12.53
C ASN A 141 -2.72 26.28 11.20
N LEU A 142 -3.33 26.69 10.09
CA LEU A 142 -2.93 26.31 8.73
C LEU A 142 -2.75 27.57 7.88
N ASP A 143 -1.56 27.73 7.31
CA ASP A 143 -1.23 28.78 6.35
C ASP A 143 -0.71 28.15 5.03
N TYR A 144 -1.04 28.80 3.91
CA TYR A 144 -0.57 28.40 2.61
C TYR A 144 0.28 29.48 1.95
N SER A 145 1.53 29.14 1.65
CA SER A 145 2.43 30.00 0.86
C SER A 145 2.26 29.74 -0.64
N VAL A 146 1.82 30.75 -1.38
CA VAL A 146 1.70 30.66 -2.84
C VAL A 146 3.07 30.61 -3.50
N GLU A 147 4.06 31.29 -2.93
CA GLU A 147 5.43 31.37 -3.45
C GLU A 147 6.13 30.00 -3.41
N THR A 148 6.15 29.36 -2.25
CA THR A 148 6.80 28.05 -2.05
C THR A 148 5.89 26.86 -2.38
N LYS A 149 4.58 27.11 -2.54
CA LYS A 149 3.52 26.08 -2.71
C LYS A 149 3.53 25.07 -1.56
N THR A 150 3.67 25.58 -0.33
CA THR A 150 3.70 24.77 0.90
C THR A 150 2.57 25.15 1.84
N TYR A 151 2.13 24.19 2.63
CA TYR A 151 1.27 24.37 3.77
C TYR A 151 2.12 24.37 5.02
N SER A 152 1.98 25.38 5.86
CA SER A 152 2.60 25.48 7.18
C SER A 152 1.55 25.24 8.25
N LEU A 153 1.83 24.30 9.14
CA LEU A 153 0.97 23.95 10.27
C LEU A 153 1.68 24.34 11.56
N THR A 154 0.98 25.01 12.46
CA THR A 154 1.51 25.40 13.76
C THR A 154 0.49 25.13 14.87
N ALA A 155 0.99 24.75 16.05
CA ALA A 155 0.20 24.53 17.26
C ALA A 155 0.95 25.13 18.48
N PRO A 156 1.01 26.47 18.62
CA PRO A 156 1.83 27.12 19.64
C PRO A 156 1.40 26.79 21.08
N ASP A 157 0.11 26.52 21.30
CA ASP A 157 -0.45 26.11 22.59
C ASP A 157 -0.53 24.58 22.78
N GLY A 158 0.02 23.83 21.84
CA GLY A 158 -0.14 22.38 21.70
C GLY A 158 -1.52 21.99 21.15
N LEU A 159 -1.65 20.75 20.73
CA LEU A 159 -2.92 20.21 20.24
C LEU A 159 -3.87 19.87 21.38
N LYS A 160 -5.18 19.96 21.11
CA LYS A 160 -6.24 19.67 22.07
C LYS A 160 -7.20 18.64 21.49
N GLY A 161 -7.53 17.63 22.29
CA GLY A 161 -8.48 16.60 21.93
C GLY A 161 -9.85 17.17 21.53
N ASN A 162 -10.48 16.54 20.55
CA ASN A 162 -11.77 16.95 20.01
C ASN A 162 -12.52 15.78 19.39
N TYR A 163 -13.80 15.98 19.09
CA TYR A 163 -14.58 15.08 18.24
C TYR A 163 -14.32 15.40 16.75
N ILE A 164 -13.87 14.40 16.02
CA ILE A 164 -13.50 14.51 14.60
C ILE A 164 -14.30 13.47 13.81
N LEU A 165 -15.23 13.93 12.98
CA LEU A 165 -15.88 13.13 11.97
C LEU A 165 -15.10 13.30 10.67
N LEU A 166 -14.52 12.21 10.15
CA LEU A 166 -13.81 12.22 8.86
C LEU A 166 -14.84 12.19 7.72
N ASP A 167 -14.61 13.00 6.72
CA ASP A 167 -15.41 13.07 5.49
C ASP A 167 -15.26 11.80 4.61
N GLU A 168 -14.13 11.12 4.73
CA GLU A 168 -13.86 9.81 4.14
C GLU A 168 -13.04 8.93 5.09
N ALA A 169 -13.14 7.61 4.96
CA ALA A 169 -12.30 6.67 5.70
C ALA A 169 -10.88 6.63 5.08
N SER A 170 -10.19 7.77 5.17
CA SER A 170 -8.84 7.95 4.63
C SER A 170 -7.82 7.26 5.51
N VAL A 171 -7.06 6.31 4.97
CA VAL A 171 -6.00 5.60 5.70
C VAL A 171 -4.95 6.58 6.22
N THR A 172 -4.33 7.35 5.32
CA THR A 172 -3.27 8.30 5.70
C THR A 172 -3.80 9.46 6.55
N GLY A 173 -5.05 9.89 6.33
CA GLY A 173 -5.73 10.88 7.17
C GLY A 173 -5.93 10.37 8.59
N THR A 174 -6.48 9.17 8.73
CA THR A 174 -6.67 8.51 10.03
C THR A 174 -5.35 8.36 10.78
N ALA A 175 -4.30 7.80 10.13
CA ALA A 175 -3.00 7.61 10.74
C ALA A 175 -2.38 8.93 11.23
N ASN A 176 -2.42 9.99 10.41
CA ASN A 176 -1.91 11.30 10.81
C ASN A 176 -2.66 11.90 11.99
N ILE A 177 -3.99 11.75 12.01
CA ILE A 177 -4.81 12.28 13.12
C ILE A 177 -4.57 11.46 14.39
N ILE A 178 -4.42 10.13 14.32
CA ILE A 178 -4.01 9.29 15.45
C ILE A 178 -2.69 9.79 16.02
N MET A 179 -1.66 9.93 15.18
CA MET A 179 -0.32 10.38 15.60
C MET A 179 -0.33 11.81 16.17
N ALA A 180 -1.21 12.68 15.66
CA ALA A 180 -1.39 14.01 16.21
C ALA A 180 -2.11 13.99 17.57
N SER A 181 -3.01 13.03 17.80
CA SER A 181 -3.88 12.97 18.97
C SER A 181 -3.23 12.35 20.21
N VAL A 182 -2.24 11.45 20.04
CA VAL A 182 -1.65 10.70 21.17
C VAL A 182 -0.93 11.58 22.21
N LEU A 183 -0.48 12.79 21.82
CA LEU A 183 0.12 13.78 22.73
C LEU A 183 -0.78 15.03 22.91
N ALA A 184 -2.00 15.06 22.33
CA ALA A 184 -2.92 16.18 22.47
C ALA A 184 -3.51 16.24 23.88
N LYS A 185 -3.81 17.44 24.38
CA LYS A 185 -4.43 17.60 25.72
C LYS A 185 -5.89 17.17 25.70
N GLY A 186 -6.26 16.18 26.52
CA GLY A 186 -7.62 15.66 26.63
C GLY A 186 -7.91 14.48 25.74
N GLU A 187 -9.18 14.20 25.46
CA GLU A 187 -9.64 13.06 24.67
C GLU A 187 -9.94 13.48 23.23
N THR A 188 -9.51 12.68 22.29
CA THR A 188 -9.90 12.78 20.87
C THR A 188 -10.77 11.58 20.49
N THR A 189 -11.93 11.86 19.91
CA THR A 189 -12.76 10.84 19.26
C THR A 189 -12.67 11.00 17.75
N ILE A 190 -12.24 9.95 17.04
CA ILE A 190 -12.21 9.90 15.57
C ILE A 190 -13.33 8.99 15.12
N TYR A 191 -14.30 9.51 14.37
CA TYR A 191 -15.38 8.74 13.77
C TYR A 191 -15.22 8.68 12.26
N ASN A 192 -15.64 7.58 11.65
CA ASN A 192 -15.35 7.20 10.26
C ASN A 192 -13.83 7.02 10.00
N ALA A 193 -13.11 6.54 11.02
CA ALA A 193 -11.69 6.20 10.89
C ALA A 193 -11.51 5.02 9.92
N ALA A 194 -10.41 5.01 9.18
CA ALA A 194 -9.93 3.82 8.49
C ALA A 194 -9.52 2.76 9.54
N CYS A 195 -9.74 1.48 9.23
CA CYS A 195 -9.45 0.38 10.16
C CYS A 195 -8.72 -0.80 9.50
N GLU A 196 -8.00 -0.53 8.43
CA GLU A 196 -7.12 -1.47 7.76
C GLU A 196 -6.07 -2.06 8.72
N PRO A 197 -5.54 -3.26 8.46
CA PRO A 197 -4.55 -3.91 9.33
C PRO A 197 -3.36 -3.00 9.69
N TYR A 198 -2.87 -2.19 8.74
CA TYR A 198 -1.75 -1.27 9.01
C TYR A 198 -2.13 -0.13 9.97
N ILE A 199 -3.38 0.39 9.97
CA ILE A 199 -3.86 1.33 11.00
C ILE A 199 -3.92 0.64 12.36
N GLN A 200 -4.38 -0.61 12.41
CA GLN A 200 -4.41 -1.39 13.65
C GLN A 200 -2.99 -1.61 14.21
N GLN A 201 -2.02 -1.87 13.33
CA GLN A 201 -0.61 -2.03 13.72
C GLN A 201 0.04 -0.72 14.17
N LEU A 202 -0.29 0.41 13.52
CA LEU A 202 0.10 1.73 14.01
C LEU A 202 -0.43 1.95 15.45
N CYS A 203 -1.72 1.67 15.68
CA CYS A 203 -2.29 1.76 17.03
C CYS A 203 -1.58 0.82 18.02
N LYS A 204 -1.26 -0.41 17.63
CA LYS A 204 -0.53 -1.38 18.45
C LYS A 204 0.88 -0.88 18.80
N LEU A 205 1.62 -0.33 17.82
CA LEU A 205 2.91 0.32 18.09
C LEU A 205 2.74 1.43 19.13
N LEU A 206 1.79 2.34 18.94
CA LEU A 206 1.56 3.48 19.84
C LEU A 206 1.12 3.04 21.24
N LEU A 207 0.27 2.03 21.38
CA LEU A 207 -0.09 1.41 22.65
C LEU A 207 1.16 0.86 23.37
N ASN A 208 2.03 0.17 22.62
CA ASN A 208 3.30 -0.32 23.16
C ASN A 208 4.28 0.81 23.52
N MET A 209 4.12 2.00 22.97
CA MET A 209 4.86 3.21 23.34
C MET A 209 4.23 3.96 24.54
N GLY A 210 3.10 3.48 25.07
CA GLY A 210 2.41 4.08 26.22
C GLY A 210 1.22 4.97 25.88
N ALA A 211 0.78 5.04 24.62
CA ALA A 211 -0.46 5.72 24.26
C ALA A 211 -1.69 5.00 24.83
N LYS A 212 -2.80 5.73 24.90
CA LYS A 212 -4.11 5.22 25.36
C LYS A 212 -5.10 5.32 24.21
N ILE A 213 -5.38 4.21 23.55
CA ILE A 213 -6.25 4.12 22.37
C ILE A 213 -7.26 3.00 22.56
N GLU A 214 -8.54 3.32 22.36
CA GLU A 214 -9.65 2.37 22.37
C GLU A 214 -10.31 2.29 20.98
N GLY A 215 -11.00 1.19 20.68
CA GLY A 215 -11.73 0.98 19.43
C GLY A 215 -10.85 0.52 18.25
N VAL A 216 -9.62 0.06 18.49
CA VAL A 216 -8.72 -0.43 17.45
C VAL A 216 -9.41 -1.53 16.64
N GLY A 217 -9.34 -1.43 15.31
CA GLY A 217 -10.03 -2.34 14.38
C GLY A 217 -11.47 -1.94 14.09
N SER A 218 -11.95 -0.80 14.59
CA SER A 218 -13.25 -0.24 14.25
C SER A 218 -13.10 1.15 13.61
N ASN A 219 -14.21 1.66 13.07
CA ASN A 219 -14.27 3.02 12.52
C ASN A 219 -14.49 4.13 13.56
N LEU A 220 -14.46 3.77 14.84
CA LEU A 220 -14.59 4.69 15.97
C LEU A 220 -13.42 4.49 16.92
N LEU A 221 -12.51 5.45 16.95
CA LEU A 221 -11.35 5.46 17.84
C LEU A 221 -11.53 6.52 18.94
N ARG A 222 -11.12 6.18 20.16
CA ARG A 222 -10.98 7.13 21.27
C ARG A 222 -9.53 7.14 21.73
N ILE A 223 -8.95 8.30 21.81
CA ILE A 223 -7.54 8.50 22.12
C ILE A 223 -7.44 9.48 23.29
N GLN A 224 -6.99 9.00 24.43
CA GLN A 224 -6.63 9.87 25.54
C GLN A 224 -5.17 10.30 25.37
N GLY A 225 -4.94 11.58 25.17
CA GLY A 225 -3.59 12.11 25.05
C GLY A 225 -2.75 11.90 26.32
N VAL A 226 -1.47 11.66 26.13
CA VAL A 226 -0.47 11.44 27.19
C VAL A 226 0.61 12.50 27.14
N GLU A 227 1.37 12.68 28.21
CA GLU A 227 2.44 13.69 28.27
C GLU A 227 3.66 13.31 27.43
N SER A 228 3.97 12.02 27.37
CA SER A 228 5.12 11.50 26.61
C SER A 228 4.90 10.04 26.20
N LEU A 229 5.60 9.63 25.17
CA LEU A 229 5.70 8.24 24.72
C LEU A 229 7.14 7.75 24.89
N HIS A 230 7.31 6.44 25.09
CA HIS A 230 8.60 5.80 25.26
C HIS A 230 8.97 4.92 24.06
N GLY A 231 10.22 4.44 24.06
CA GLY A 231 10.72 3.53 23.05
C GLY A 231 10.12 2.12 23.13
N THR A 232 10.11 1.42 22.00
CA THR A 232 9.62 0.04 21.89
C THR A 232 10.22 -0.68 20.69
N SER A 233 9.84 -1.94 20.49
CA SER A 233 10.09 -2.69 19.25
C SER A 233 8.78 -3.10 18.61
N HIS A 234 8.76 -3.14 17.27
CA HIS A 234 7.59 -3.51 16.47
C HIS A 234 8.03 -4.33 15.25
N SER A 235 7.24 -5.34 14.90
CA SER A 235 7.44 -6.13 13.69
C SER A 235 6.31 -5.87 12.72
N LEU A 236 6.67 -5.49 11.48
CA LEU A 236 5.69 -5.26 10.42
C LEU A 236 4.99 -6.57 10.04
N LEU A 237 3.70 -6.48 9.73
CA LEU A 237 2.96 -7.56 9.10
C LEU A 237 3.52 -7.88 7.70
N PRO A 238 3.34 -9.12 7.21
CA PRO A 238 3.55 -9.41 5.80
C PRO A 238 2.60 -8.57 4.94
N ASP A 239 3.07 -8.13 3.76
CA ASP A 239 2.26 -7.29 2.87
C ASP A 239 1.14 -8.11 2.21
N MET A 240 -0.10 -7.91 2.63
CA MET A 240 -1.27 -8.59 2.07
C MET A 240 -1.45 -8.34 0.56
N ILE A 241 -0.96 -7.20 0.05
CA ILE A 241 -1.04 -6.89 -1.38
C ILE A 241 -0.03 -7.74 -2.16
N GLU A 242 1.15 -7.98 -1.58
CA GLU A 242 2.13 -8.90 -2.14
C GLU A 242 1.58 -10.35 -2.13
N VAL A 243 0.94 -10.77 -1.03
CA VAL A 243 0.25 -12.07 -0.95
C VAL A 243 -0.78 -12.23 -2.08
N GLY A 244 -1.67 -11.24 -2.25
CA GLY A 244 -2.66 -11.26 -3.32
C GLY A 244 -2.04 -11.27 -4.72
N SER A 245 -0.92 -10.57 -4.91
CA SER A 245 -0.16 -10.59 -6.17
C SER A 245 0.39 -11.97 -6.48
N PHE A 246 0.92 -12.68 -5.48
CA PHE A 246 1.44 -14.04 -5.65
C PHE A 246 0.33 -15.06 -5.92
N ILE A 247 -0.83 -14.92 -5.27
CA ILE A 247 -2.01 -15.76 -5.58
C ILE A 247 -2.42 -15.56 -7.05
N GLY A 248 -2.59 -14.30 -7.48
CA GLY A 248 -2.96 -13.99 -8.85
C GLY A 248 -1.91 -14.47 -9.87
N MET A 249 -0.63 -14.34 -9.53
CA MET A 249 0.49 -14.80 -10.36
C MET A 249 0.48 -16.32 -10.52
N ALA A 250 0.30 -17.07 -9.44
CA ALA A 250 0.22 -18.52 -9.47
C ALA A 250 -0.94 -18.99 -10.35
N ALA A 251 -2.12 -18.38 -10.18
CA ALA A 251 -3.30 -18.68 -11.00
C ALA A 251 -3.03 -18.40 -12.48
N MET A 252 -2.46 -17.25 -12.83
CA MET A 252 -2.20 -16.85 -14.21
C MET A 252 -1.15 -17.72 -14.90
N THR A 253 -0.11 -18.14 -14.19
CA THR A 253 0.98 -18.95 -14.72
C THR A 253 0.77 -20.45 -14.58
N ARG A 254 -0.38 -20.89 -14.07
CA ARG A 254 -0.71 -22.32 -13.82
C ARG A 254 0.33 -22.99 -12.93
N SER A 255 0.70 -22.32 -11.89
CA SER A 255 1.80 -22.67 -11.00
C SER A 255 1.31 -23.39 -9.75
N ASP A 256 2.23 -24.08 -9.11
CA ASP A 256 2.06 -24.78 -7.83
C ASP A 256 3.02 -24.14 -6.85
N ILE A 257 2.52 -23.20 -6.04
CA ILE A 257 3.33 -22.46 -5.08
C ILE A 257 2.72 -22.41 -3.70
N THR A 258 3.58 -22.38 -2.68
CA THR A 258 3.19 -22.10 -1.30
C THR A 258 3.68 -20.71 -0.91
N ILE A 259 2.77 -19.86 -0.45
CA ILE A 259 3.06 -18.57 0.14
C ILE A 259 3.10 -18.78 1.65
N GLU A 260 4.28 -18.63 2.26
CA GLU A 260 4.49 -18.91 3.68
C GLU A 260 4.37 -17.63 4.51
N ASN A 261 3.88 -17.75 5.76
CA ASN A 261 3.78 -16.63 6.71
C ASN A 261 2.98 -15.45 6.17
N VAL A 262 1.77 -15.70 5.69
CA VAL A 262 0.92 -14.70 5.01
C VAL A 262 0.24 -13.71 5.95
N GLY A 263 0.29 -13.91 7.26
CA GLY A 263 -0.49 -13.12 8.21
C GLY A 263 -2.00 -13.36 8.04
N ARG A 264 -2.43 -14.63 8.08
CA ARG A 264 -3.78 -15.08 7.72
C ARG A 264 -4.91 -14.22 8.30
N ASN A 265 -4.76 -13.77 9.53
CA ASN A 265 -5.81 -13.01 10.22
C ASN A 265 -5.99 -11.60 9.67
N ASP A 266 -5.02 -11.10 8.91
CA ASP A 266 -4.96 -9.74 8.38
C ASP A 266 -5.25 -9.67 6.87
N LEU A 267 -5.66 -10.79 6.25
CA LEU A 267 -5.98 -10.86 4.81
C LEU A 267 -7.40 -10.41 4.47
N GLY A 268 -8.30 -10.32 5.46
CA GLY A 268 -9.69 -9.93 5.26
C GLY A 268 -10.42 -10.80 4.24
N ILE A 269 -11.21 -10.18 3.38
CA ILE A 269 -12.03 -10.86 2.35
C ILE A 269 -11.20 -11.39 1.16
N MET A 270 -9.92 -11.04 1.04
CA MET A 270 -9.10 -11.30 -0.15
C MET A 270 -9.05 -12.78 -0.56
N PRO A 271 -8.82 -13.77 0.33
CA PRO A 271 -8.80 -15.17 -0.06
C PRO A 271 -10.14 -15.65 -0.64
N ASP A 272 -11.26 -15.25 -0.03
CA ASP A 272 -12.60 -15.63 -0.50
C ASP A 272 -12.93 -14.96 -1.84
N ALA A 273 -12.49 -13.74 -2.06
CA ALA A 273 -12.64 -13.06 -3.34
C ALA A 273 -11.86 -13.78 -4.46
N PHE A 274 -10.64 -14.28 -4.21
CA PHE A 274 -9.93 -15.12 -5.17
C PHE A 274 -10.61 -16.46 -5.43
N ARG A 275 -11.20 -17.11 -4.41
CA ARG A 275 -12.00 -18.34 -4.63
C ARG A 275 -13.18 -18.08 -5.52
N ARG A 276 -13.86 -16.96 -5.38
CA ARG A 276 -14.98 -16.55 -6.25
C ARG A 276 -14.55 -16.24 -7.68
N LEU A 277 -13.27 -15.88 -7.91
CA LEU A 277 -12.67 -15.86 -9.25
C LEU A 277 -12.38 -17.28 -9.78
N GLY A 278 -12.58 -18.32 -8.97
CA GLY A 278 -12.29 -19.71 -9.30
C GLY A 278 -10.88 -20.18 -8.96
N VAL A 279 -10.07 -19.35 -8.29
CA VAL A 279 -8.70 -19.73 -7.90
C VAL A 279 -8.76 -20.73 -6.74
N ASN A 280 -8.29 -21.95 -6.99
CA ASN A 280 -8.23 -23.01 -5.99
C ASN A 280 -6.99 -22.84 -5.11
N MET A 281 -7.22 -22.68 -3.81
CA MET A 281 -6.16 -22.55 -2.82
C MET A 281 -6.55 -23.19 -1.50
N GLN A 282 -5.56 -23.69 -0.80
CA GLN A 282 -5.69 -24.28 0.55
C GLN A 282 -4.95 -23.38 1.54
N ILE A 283 -5.56 -23.16 2.69
CA ILE A 283 -4.96 -22.38 3.79
C ILE A 283 -4.65 -23.35 4.92
N GLU A 284 -3.36 -23.52 5.20
CA GLU A 284 -2.85 -24.42 6.24
C GLU A 284 -2.00 -23.62 7.23
N GLY A 285 -2.54 -23.44 8.44
CA GLY A 285 -1.90 -22.57 9.44
C GLY A 285 -1.80 -21.13 8.93
N ASP A 286 -0.59 -20.60 8.81
CA ASP A 286 -0.30 -19.27 8.28
C ASP A 286 0.25 -19.29 6.83
N ASN A 287 -0.04 -20.37 6.09
CA ASN A 287 0.41 -20.54 4.71
C ASN A 287 -0.77 -20.65 3.76
N ILE A 288 -0.58 -20.18 2.52
CA ILE A 288 -1.52 -20.37 1.41
C ILE A 288 -0.82 -21.21 0.34
N HIS A 289 -1.38 -22.35 0.03
CA HIS A 289 -0.98 -23.16 -1.11
C HIS A 289 -1.94 -22.92 -2.27
N VAL A 290 -1.42 -22.44 -3.40
CA VAL A 290 -2.19 -22.24 -4.63
C VAL A 290 -1.96 -23.44 -5.51
N ASN A 291 -3.02 -24.23 -5.77
CA ASN A 291 -2.93 -25.43 -6.56
C ASN A 291 -2.79 -25.10 -8.05
N GLN A 292 -1.98 -25.90 -8.73
CA GLN A 292 -1.89 -25.83 -10.18
C GLN A 292 -3.23 -26.21 -10.80
N GLU A 293 -3.81 -25.30 -11.59
CA GLU A 293 -5.01 -25.56 -12.39
C GLU A 293 -4.86 -25.03 -13.81
N ASP A 294 -5.34 -25.81 -14.77
CA ASP A 294 -5.33 -25.39 -16.17
C ASP A 294 -6.50 -24.47 -16.49
N ILE A 295 -7.64 -24.64 -15.83
CA ILE A 295 -8.84 -23.81 -16.01
C ILE A 295 -9.44 -23.50 -14.65
N TYR A 296 -9.80 -22.25 -14.43
CA TYR A 296 -10.59 -21.80 -13.27
C TYR A 296 -11.79 -21.00 -13.74
N GLU A 297 -12.92 -21.12 -13.03
CA GLU A 297 -14.21 -20.57 -13.45
C GLU A 297 -14.74 -19.57 -12.44
N ILE A 298 -15.14 -18.39 -12.93
CA ILE A 298 -15.71 -17.32 -12.10
C ILE A 298 -17.10 -17.77 -11.63
N GLU A 299 -17.37 -17.62 -10.33
CA GLU A 299 -18.70 -17.84 -9.76
C GLU A 299 -19.70 -16.81 -10.30
N SER A 300 -20.96 -17.19 -10.35
CA SER A 300 -22.09 -16.26 -10.53
C SER A 300 -22.71 -15.91 -9.19
N PHE A 301 -23.46 -14.81 -9.11
CA PHE A 301 -24.34 -14.58 -7.97
C PHE A 301 -25.42 -15.67 -7.88
N MET A 302 -26.08 -15.78 -6.73
CA MET A 302 -27.10 -16.82 -6.48
C MET A 302 -28.28 -16.79 -7.47
N ASP A 303 -28.55 -15.61 -8.04
CA ASP A 303 -29.60 -15.41 -9.08
C ASP A 303 -29.07 -15.67 -10.51
N GLY A 304 -27.83 -16.12 -10.66
CA GLY A 304 -27.17 -16.36 -11.94
C GLY A 304 -26.63 -15.11 -12.63
N SER A 305 -26.73 -13.93 -12.00
CA SER A 305 -26.19 -12.69 -12.58
C SER A 305 -24.65 -12.66 -12.51
N ILE A 306 -24.05 -11.79 -13.35
CA ILE A 306 -22.61 -11.65 -13.49
C ILE A 306 -22.00 -11.13 -12.19
N MET A 307 -20.94 -11.81 -11.72
CA MET A 307 -20.17 -11.42 -10.56
C MET A 307 -19.60 -10.01 -10.71
N THR A 308 -19.60 -9.25 -9.60
CA THR A 308 -18.98 -7.94 -9.52
C THR A 308 -17.97 -7.93 -8.39
N PHE A 309 -16.71 -7.55 -8.68
CA PHE A 309 -15.72 -7.21 -7.67
C PHE A 309 -15.58 -5.69 -7.60
N ALA A 310 -15.87 -5.14 -6.43
CA ALA A 310 -15.76 -3.72 -6.16
C ALA A 310 -14.84 -3.50 -4.96
N ASP A 311 -13.99 -2.47 -5.04
CA ASP A 311 -13.22 -2.02 -3.87
C ASP A 311 -14.12 -1.32 -2.85
N ALA A 312 -13.72 -1.42 -1.60
CA ALA A 312 -14.36 -0.75 -0.47
C ALA A 312 -13.34 -0.56 0.66
N PRO A 313 -13.62 0.40 1.59
CA PRO A 313 -12.85 0.47 2.83
C PRO A 313 -12.88 -0.87 3.58
N TRP A 314 -11.80 -1.13 4.32
CA TRP A 314 -11.68 -2.35 5.13
C TRP A 314 -12.91 -2.58 6.03
N PRO A 315 -13.42 -3.82 6.17
CA PRO A 315 -12.83 -5.09 5.68
C PRO A 315 -13.23 -5.47 4.24
N GLY A 316 -13.67 -4.53 3.41
CA GLY A 316 -13.94 -4.76 2.00
C GLY A 316 -12.67 -5.03 1.18
N LEU A 317 -12.84 -5.28 -0.11
CA LEU A 317 -11.72 -5.58 -1.02
C LEU A 317 -10.84 -4.34 -1.23
N SER A 318 -9.56 -4.48 -0.95
CA SER A 318 -8.59 -3.39 -1.13
C SER A 318 -8.54 -2.90 -2.58
N PRO A 319 -8.59 -1.57 -2.83
CA PRO A 319 -8.44 -0.99 -4.17
C PRO A 319 -7.09 -1.34 -4.81
N ASP A 320 -6.07 -1.67 -4.02
CA ASP A 320 -4.74 -2.03 -4.50
C ASP A 320 -4.69 -3.43 -5.13
N LEU A 321 -5.70 -4.27 -4.92
CA LEU A 321 -5.79 -5.61 -5.49
C LEU A 321 -6.62 -5.68 -6.77
N LEU A 322 -7.48 -4.69 -7.06
CA LEU A 322 -8.40 -4.78 -8.21
C LEU A 322 -7.69 -4.96 -9.56
N SER A 323 -6.49 -4.39 -9.73
CA SER A 323 -5.69 -4.60 -10.94
C SER A 323 -5.27 -6.08 -11.10
N ILE A 324 -4.98 -6.76 -9.99
CA ILE A 324 -4.65 -8.19 -9.98
C ILE A 324 -5.90 -9.02 -10.31
N PHE A 325 -7.04 -8.71 -9.67
CA PHE A 325 -8.31 -9.38 -9.95
C PHE A 325 -8.71 -9.25 -11.43
N LEU A 326 -8.53 -8.06 -12.01
CA LEU A 326 -8.80 -7.80 -13.42
C LEU A 326 -7.95 -8.68 -14.33
N VAL A 327 -6.64 -8.73 -14.08
CA VAL A 327 -5.71 -9.55 -14.88
C VAL A 327 -6.06 -11.04 -14.74
N VAL A 328 -6.29 -11.53 -13.53
CA VAL A 328 -6.67 -12.92 -13.28
C VAL A 328 -7.96 -13.27 -14.02
N ALA A 329 -8.94 -12.40 -14.01
CA ALA A 329 -10.22 -12.60 -14.70
C ALA A 329 -10.05 -12.76 -16.23
N THR A 330 -9.03 -12.17 -16.85
CA THR A 330 -8.82 -12.29 -18.32
C THR A 330 -8.63 -13.71 -18.80
N GLN A 331 -8.12 -14.62 -17.96
CA GLN A 331 -7.87 -16.01 -18.29
C GLN A 331 -8.81 -17.01 -17.61
N ALA A 332 -9.70 -16.52 -16.74
CA ALA A 332 -10.76 -17.33 -16.15
C ALA A 332 -11.82 -17.74 -17.20
N LYS A 333 -12.61 -18.75 -16.92
CA LYS A 333 -13.85 -19.04 -17.66
C LYS A 333 -14.99 -18.23 -17.03
N GLY A 334 -15.75 -17.49 -17.83
CA GLY A 334 -16.88 -16.66 -17.38
C GLY A 334 -16.63 -15.17 -17.57
N SER A 335 -17.52 -14.37 -17.02
CA SER A 335 -17.46 -12.89 -17.12
C SER A 335 -17.58 -12.24 -15.76
N VAL A 336 -16.96 -11.08 -15.61
CA VAL A 336 -16.99 -10.31 -14.34
C VAL A 336 -16.98 -8.82 -14.62
N LEU A 337 -17.64 -8.07 -13.75
CA LEU A 337 -17.50 -6.61 -13.68
C LEU A 337 -16.49 -6.23 -12.60
N ILE A 338 -15.45 -5.54 -12.97
CA ILE A 338 -14.52 -4.89 -12.04
C ILE A 338 -14.97 -3.45 -11.84
N HIS A 339 -15.20 -3.05 -10.58
CA HIS A 339 -15.71 -1.73 -10.25
C HIS A 339 -14.78 -1.04 -9.25
N GLN A 340 -13.93 -0.14 -9.74
CA GLN A 340 -13.02 0.70 -8.97
C GLN A 340 -13.77 1.93 -8.45
N LYS A 341 -14.19 1.94 -7.18
CA LYS A 341 -14.98 3.04 -6.59
C LYS A 341 -14.11 4.14 -6.01
N MET A 342 -12.96 3.78 -5.42
CA MET A 342 -12.18 4.67 -4.58
C MET A 342 -11.20 5.56 -5.34
N PHE A 343 -10.84 5.21 -6.60
CA PHE A 343 -9.88 5.97 -7.42
C PHE A 343 -10.34 6.11 -8.86
N GLU A 344 -10.10 7.29 -9.45
CA GLU A 344 -10.64 7.66 -10.77
C GLU A 344 -9.82 7.12 -11.96
N SER A 345 -8.54 6.74 -11.76
CA SER A 345 -7.63 6.51 -12.90
C SER A 345 -6.84 5.20 -12.83
N ARG A 346 -7.29 4.23 -12.04
CA ARG A 346 -6.56 2.96 -11.88
C ARG A 346 -6.77 1.95 -13.01
N LEU A 347 -7.79 2.13 -13.85
CA LEU A 347 -8.12 1.18 -14.93
C LEU A 347 -7.47 1.53 -16.27
N PHE A 348 -6.72 2.60 -16.39
CA PHE A 348 -6.13 3.00 -17.69
C PHE A 348 -5.09 2.02 -18.26
N PHE A 349 -4.50 1.15 -17.44
CA PHE A 349 -3.60 0.10 -17.92
C PHE A 349 -4.33 -1.01 -18.71
N VAL A 350 -5.65 -1.05 -18.67
CA VAL A 350 -6.51 -2.03 -19.36
C VAL A 350 -6.25 -2.02 -20.88
N ASP A 351 -5.94 -0.87 -21.47
CA ASP A 351 -5.62 -0.76 -22.89
C ASP A 351 -4.48 -1.69 -23.30
N LYS A 352 -3.48 -1.87 -22.41
CA LYS A 352 -2.36 -2.79 -22.66
C LYS A 352 -2.79 -4.25 -22.59
N LEU A 353 -3.72 -4.61 -21.73
CA LEU A 353 -4.29 -5.96 -21.68
C LEU A 353 -5.11 -6.26 -22.94
N ILE A 354 -5.87 -5.28 -23.45
CA ILE A 354 -6.61 -5.40 -24.70
C ILE A 354 -5.62 -5.60 -25.87
N GLU A 355 -4.53 -4.85 -25.92
CA GLU A 355 -3.45 -5.03 -26.90
C GLU A 355 -2.84 -6.43 -26.83
N MET A 356 -2.71 -7.00 -25.63
CA MET A 356 -2.29 -8.38 -25.40
C MET A 356 -3.33 -9.41 -25.83
N GLY A 357 -4.54 -9.00 -26.18
CA GLY A 357 -5.64 -9.85 -26.66
C GLY A 357 -6.67 -10.22 -25.60
N ALA A 358 -6.69 -9.54 -24.46
CA ALA A 358 -7.76 -9.71 -23.47
C ALA A 358 -9.08 -9.13 -23.99
N SER A 359 -10.19 -9.80 -23.68
CA SER A 359 -11.53 -9.35 -24.02
C SER A 359 -12.08 -8.50 -22.86
N ILE A 360 -11.87 -7.20 -22.94
CA ILE A 360 -12.29 -6.25 -21.92
C ILE A 360 -13.08 -5.10 -22.56
N ILE A 361 -14.17 -4.71 -21.92
CA ILE A 361 -14.92 -3.51 -22.25
C ILE A 361 -14.71 -2.51 -21.11
N LEU A 362 -13.99 -1.43 -21.36
CA LEU A 362 -13.88 -0.32 -20.43
C LEU A 362 -15.16 0.51 -20.51
N CYS A 363 -16.07 0.33 -19.54
CA CYS A 363 -17.38 0.99 -19.54
C CYS A 363 -17.26 2.48 -19.26
N ASP A 364 -16.39 2.83 -18.31
CA ASP A 364 -16.04 4.19 -17.87
C ASP A 364 -14.72 4.16 -17.06
N PRO A 365 -14.23 5.29 -16.54
CA PRO A 365 -12.99 5.32 -15.74
C PRO A 365 -12.99 4.40 -14.49
N HIS A 366 -14.17 3.97 -14.04
CA HIS A 366 -14.37 3.20 -12.81
C HIS A 366 -14.75 1.74 -13.05
N ARG A 367 -15.24 1.38 -14.24
CA ARG A 367 -15.80 0.05 -14.50
C ARG A 367 -15.25 -0.59 -15.75
N ALA A 368 -14.84 -1.84 -15.62
CA ALA A 368 -14.41 -2.70 -16.73
C ALA A 368 -15.11 -4.04 -16.68
N ALA A 369 -15.80 -4.41 -17.75
CA ALA A 369 -16.35 -5.74 -17.94
C ALA A 369 -15.29 -6.62 -18.59
N VAL A 370 -14.91 -7.72 -17.93
CA VAL A 370 -13.92 -8.68 -18.40
C VAL A 370 -14.64 -9.95 -18.83
N ILE A 371 -14.42 -10.37 -20.08
CA ILE A 371 -14.87 -11.65 -20.61
C ILE A 371 -13.66 -12.56 -20.62
N GLY A 372 -13.60 -13.46 -19.66
CA GLY A 372 -12.46 -14.35 -19.48
C GLY A 372 -12.33 -15.36 -20.62
N ALA A 373 -11.12 -15.59 -21.06
CA ALA A 373 -10.82 -16.44 -22.22
C ALA A 373 -10.93 -17.95 -21.93
N GLY A 374 -11.11 -18.37 -20.68
CA GLY A 374 -11.10 -19.80 -20.29
C GLY A 374 -9.81 -20.53 -20.75
N ARG A 375 -8.75 -19.77 -20.95
CA ARG A 375 -7.44 -20.22 -21.51
C ARG A 375 -7.50 -20.79 -22.92
N PHE A 376 -8.60 -20.62 -23.64
CA PHE A 376 -8.65 -20.98 -25.06
C PHE A 376 -7.79 -20.02 -25.90
N ASN A 377 -7.75 -18.73 -25.50
CA ASN A 377 -6.89 -17.72 -26.11
C ASN A 377 -5.95 -17.16 -25.04
N PHE A 378 -4.67 -17.44 -25.17
CA PHE A 378 -3.64 -16.89 -24.31
C PHE A 378 -3.34 -15.43 -24.65
N LEU A 379 -2.96 -14.66 -23.64
CA LEU A 379 -2.40 -13.32 -23.86
C LEU A 379 -1.13 -13.43 -24.74
N ARG A 380 -0.91 -12.40 -25.56
CA ARG A 380 0.25 -12.26 -26.43
C ARG A 380 1.24 -11.28 -25.82
N ALA A 381 2.51 -11.54 -26.02
CA ALA A 381 3.56 -10.64 -25.60
C ALA A 381 3.44 -9.27 -26.27
N THR A 382 3.76 -8.20 -25.53
CA THR A 382 3.78 -6.83 -26.02
C THR A 382 4.77 -5.97 -25.23
N ASN A 383 5.03 -4.75 -25.74
CA ASN A 383 5.83 -3.74 -25.04
C ASN A 383 4.91 -2.83 -24.21
N MET A 384 5.25 -2.68 -22.94
CA MET A 384 4.45 -1.95 -21.97
C MET A 384 5.31 -0.94 -21.21
N VAL A 385 4.69 0.06 -20.64
CA VAL A 385 5.32 1.02 -19.72
C VAL A 385 4.55 1.00 -18.42
N SER A 386 5.22 0.73 -17.31
CA SER A 386 4.59 0.71 -15.98
C SER A 386 4.18 2.14 -15.57
N PRO A 387 2.89 2.44 -15.40
CA PRO A 387 2.44 3.78 -15.02
C PRO A 387 2.52 4.02 -13.51
N ASP A 388 2.36 2.97 -12.71
CA ASP A 388 2.37 2.97 -11.25
C ASP A 388 2.70 1.57 -10.70
N ILE A 389 2.81 1.44 -9.37
CA ILE A 389 3.16 0.20 -8.68
C ILE A 389 2.18 -0.94 -9.00
N ARG A 390 0.88 -0.66 -8.92
CA ARG A 390 -0.20 -1.69 -8.96
C ARG A 390 -0.51 -2.14 -10.40
N ALA A 391 -0.54 -1.21 -11.33
CA ALA A 391 -0.62 -1.55 -12.75
C ALA A 391 0.66 -2.27 -13.21
N GLY A 392 1.82 -1.85 -12.72
CA GLY A 392 3.10 -2.47 -13.05
C GLY A 392 3.16 -3.95 -12.69
N ILE A 393 2.80 -4.32 -11.46
CA ILE A 393 2.77 -5.73 -11.06
C ILE A 393 1.69 -6.52 -11.82
N ALA A 394 0.52 -5.92 -12.10
CA ALA A 394 -0.52 -6.54 -12.90
C ALA A 394 -0.04 -6.83 -14.34
N MET A 395 0.70 -5.89 -14.95
CA MET A 395 1.33 -6.09 -16.26
C MET A 395 2.42 -7.17 -16.22
N LEU A 396 3.20 -7.27 -15.12
CA LEU A 396 4.18 -8.33 -14.94
C LEU A 396 3.49 -9.71 -14.90
N ILE A 397 2.41 -9.85 -14.15
CA ILE A 397 1.59 -11.07 -14.08
C ILE A 397 1.04 -11.44 -15.47
N ALA A 398 0.51 -10.46 -16.21
CA ALA A 398 0.04 -10.66 -17.57
C ALA A 398 1.16 -11.14 -18.51
N ALA A 399 2.32 -10.48 -18.46
CA ALA A 399 3.49 -10.83 -19.28
C ALA A 399 4.00 -12.24 -18.97
N MET A 400 4.06 -12.64 -17.70
CA MET A 400 4.49 -13.99 -17.29
C MET A 400 3.54 -15.09 -17.80
N SER A 401 2.25 -14.79 -17.96
CA SER A 401 1.26 -15.73 -18.50
C SER A 401 1.16 -15.74 -20.03
N ALA A 402 1.68 -14.72 -20.70
CA ALA A 402 1.56 -14.52 -22.13
C ALA A 402 2.42 -15.50 -22.95
N LYS A 403 2.07 -15.66 -24.23
CA LYS A 403 2.95 -16.35 -25.19
C LYS A 403 3.95 -15.38 -25.78
N GLY A 404 5.25 -15.70 -25.67
CA GLY A 404 6.35 -14.90 -26.21
C GLY A 404 7.06 -14.07 -25.15
N THR A 405 7.84 -13.09 -25.60
CA THR A 405 8.66 -12.23 -24.73
C THR A 405 8.12 -10.81 -24.70
N SER A 406 7.73 -10.34 -23.54
CA SER A 406 7.25 -8.97 -23.29
C SER A 406 8.36 -8.10 -22.74
N VAL A 407 8.29 -6.79 -23.01
CA VAL A 407 9.17 -5.78 -22.39
C VAL A 407 8.33 -4.84 -21.56
N ILE A 408 8.70 -4.67 -20.29
CA ILE A 408 8.04 -3.73 -19.38
C ILE A 408 9.05 -2.66 -19.01
N GLN A 409 8.85 -1.44 -19.49
CA GLN A 409 9.67 -0.28 -19.19
C GLN A 409 9.22 0.41 -17.92
N ASN A 410 10.08 1.31 -17.36
CA ASN A 410 9.79 2.09 -16.15
C ASN A 410 9.53 1.21 -14.92
N ILE A 411 10.31 0.13 -14.78
CA ILE A 411 10.15 -0.82 -13.67
C ILE A 411 10.49 -0.23 -12.30
N GLY A 412 11.16 0.91 -12.25
CA GLY A 412 11.33 1.67 -11.01
C GLY A 412 10.00 1.96 -10.29
N GLN A 413 8.85 1.98 -11.00
CA GLN A 413 7.55 2.03 -10.37
C GLN A 413 7.21 0.74 -9.61
N ILE A 414 7.61 -0.42 -10.12
CA ILE A 414 7.40 -1.72 -9.46
C ILE A 414 8.31 -1.81 -8.22
N ASP A 415 9.58 -1.39 -8.34
CA ASP A 415 10.58 -1.39 -7.26
C ASP A 415 10.19 -0.50 -6.06
N ARG A 416 9.27 0.44 -6.25
CA ARG A 416 8.69 1.23 -5.14
C ARG A 416 7.85 0.41 -4.18
N GLY A 417 7.39 -0.77 -4.58
CA GLY A 417 6.49 -1.59 -3.78
C GLY A 417 6.82 -3.07 -3.71
N TYR A 418 7.77 -3.55 -4.52
CA TYR A 418 8.16 -4.96 -4.59
C TYR A 418 9.67 -5.08 -4.62
N GLN A 419 10.25 -5.60 -3.54
CA GLN A 419 11.69 -5.77 -3.41
C GLN A 419 12.18 -6.90 -4.31
N ARG A 420 13.10 -6.59 -5.26
CA ARG A 420 13.77 -7.57 -6.14
C ARG A 420 12.84 -8.65 -6.66
N ILE A 421 11.68 -8.24 -7.17
CA ILE A 421 10.61 -9.18 -7.56
C ILE A 421 11.06 -10.12 -8.67
N ASP A 422 11.90 -9.67 -9.60
CA ASP A 422 12.51 -10.46 -10.67
C ASP A 422 13.38 -11.59 -10.11
N GLU A 423 14.26 -11.33 -9.16
CA GLU A 423 15.13 -12.34 -8.54
C GLU A 423 14.29 -13.39 -7.78
N ARG A 424 13.31 -12.93 -7.01
CA ARG A 424 12.43 -13.81 -6.21
C ARG A 424 11.59 -14.74 -7.10
N LEU A 425 11.09 -14.23 -8.22
CA LEU A 425 10.30 -15.02 -9.17
C LEU A 425 11.18 -15.95 -10.00
N ASN A 426 12.37 -15.51 -10.39
CA ASN A 426 13.34 -16.35 -11.11
C ASN A 426 13.78 -17.54 -10.24
N ALA A 427 13.89 -17.37 -8.92
CA ALA A 427 14.15 -18.48 -8.01
C ALA A 427 13.04 -19.55 -7.98
N LEU A 428 11.80 -19.19 -8.41
CA LEU A 428 10.67 -20.11 -8.55
C LEU A 428 10.52 -20.66 -9.98
N GLY A 429 11.39 -20.27 -10.93
CA GLY A 429 11.38 -20.75 -12.32
C GLY A 429 10.81 -19.77 -13.34
N ALA A 430 10.60 -18.50 -12.99
CA ALA A 430 10.34 -17.46 -13.98
C ALA A 430 11.60 -17.20 -14.84
N HIS A 431 11.42 -16.47 -15.93
CA HIS A 431 12.53 -15.99 -16.76
C HIS A 431 12.35 -14.49 -17.02
N ILE A 432 12.86 -13.70 -16.10
CA ILE A 432 12.79 -12.24 -16.09
C ILE A 432 14.22 -11.70 -16.09
N ILE A 433 14.56 -10.90 -17.08
CA ILE A 433 15.86 -10.23 -17.18
C ILE A 433 15.64 -8.75 -16.89
N ARG A 434 16.33 -8.23 -15.89
CA ARG A 434 16.39 -6.80 -15.60
C ARG A 434 17.45 -6.17 -16.48
N THR A 435 17.10 -5.09 -17.18
CA THR A 435 18.05 -4.26 -17.90
C THR A 435 18.11 -2.89 -17.24
N ASP A 436 19.32 -2.47 -16.93
CA ASP A 436 19.63 -1.11 -16.51
C ASP A 436 20.13 -0.35 -17.74
N ASP A 437 19.55 0.82 -18.04
CA ASP A 437 20.06 1.74 -19.08
C ASP A 437 21.16 2.62 -18.52
#